data_b6a405ef87304917ae11faab6d3b6330
#
_entry.id   b6a405ef87304917ae11faab6d3b6330
#
_cell.length_a   1.000
_cell.length_b   1.000
_cell.length_c   1.000
_cell.angle_alpha   90.00
_cell.angle_beta   90.00
_cell.angle_gamma   90.00
#
_symmetry.space_group_name_H-M   'P 1'
#
loop_
_entity.id
_entity.type
_entity.pdbx_description
1 polymer ?
#
loop_
_entity_poly.entity_id
_entity_poly.type
_entity_poly.pdbx_seq_one_letter_code
_entity_poly.pdbx_strand_id
1 'polypeptide(L)'
;MKRRILALMLGLSLLLPTSAGAASVPAEGDQASVSRIGFLGELAQATGADTSAYADVELPFTDCTQEPNIAWAWYNWLINGDGTGVCRANDINREEAATILGRWMDNTYTELPAGCGTGAPRMDNVSEWARNGVMKCWMYGIIDTGDAMDFRPKDPVTVADAKTWCGNLRKLADLPANLQANEPSFADALVRAAAPEGNWTLSPYSARLCLAMLANGAKGETQQELLDALQIDDLELFNQIVQEQNAFYSGLERIMTMQISNSVWLNQSWFDGKGAFLPNFVKTMDENYHATVEEVTNADSVERVNAWAKEKTNGKIPIILTEDNREFATALINAVYFKAAWENEFPEDQTDKADFTDADGTTGTVDMMHQTNGFGYYSTPGVEALKMDYRNYAVDNVDGDGFERFIDADLSMYLIKADDTIDVQNLLDGAEFVYGDVNVSVPKFKVEYGAALDDALQAMGIKTAYDHEKADLTAMLDPTGLPGGQFFLDTVLQKTYIAVDEKGTEAAAVTAAMDGAGAAPPSRPQLVREFTADSPFWFVIRDNNNGELFFVGRYENAE
;
A
#
# COMPACT_ATOMS: atom_id res chain seq x y z
N MET A 1 4.02 8.76 7.18
CA MET A 1 4.53 9.41 8.40
C MET A 1 6.04 9.25 8.59
N LYS A 2 6.65 8.05 8.54
CA LYS A 2 8.14 7.91 8.59
C LYS A 2 8.86 8.80 7.55
N ARG A 3 8.35 8.94 6.32
CA ARG A 3 8.92 9.84 5.29
C ARG A 3 8.78 11.34 5.65
N ARG A 4 7.72 11.77 6.33
CA ARG A 4 7.57 13.18 6.79
C ARG A 4 8.47 13.50 7.99
N ILE A 5 8.69 12.56 8.90
CA ILE A 5 9.57 12.75 10.08
C ILE A 5 11.05 12.72 9.67
N LEU A 6 11.45 11.85 8.73
CA LEU A 6 12.81 11.83 8.20
C LEU A 6 13.17 13.12 7.44
N ALA A 7 12.21 13.69 6.70
CA ALA A 7 12.41 14.98 6.02
C ALA A 7 12.57 16.15 6.99
N LEU A 8 11.94 16.12 8.19
CA LEU A 8 12.11 17.16 9.20
C LEU A 8 13.43 17.04 9.98
N MET A 9 13.98 15.83 10.16
CA MET A 9 15.27 15.64 10.83
C MET A 9 16.48 15.85 9.92
N LEU A 10 16.35 15.63 8.60
CA LEU A 10 17.41 15.90 7.62
C LEU A 10 17.54 17.38 7.24
N GLY A 11 16.58 18.22 7.59
CA GLY A 11 16.65 19.68 7.35
C GLY A 11 17.62 20.45 8.24
N LEU A 12 18.21 19.84 9.27
CA LEU A 12 19.06 20.59 10.23
C LEU A 12 20.57 20.22 10.19
N SER A 13 21.04 19.40 9.28
CA SER A 13 22.47 18.98 9.29
C SER A 13 23.21 18.95 7.95
N LEU A 14 22.76 19.69 6.92
CA LEU A 14 23.52 19.84 5.68
C LEU A 14 23.87 21.30 5.37
N LEU A 15 24.65 21.91 6.27
CA LEU A 15 25.63 22.94 5.90
C LEU A 15 26.93 22.23 5.54
N LEU A 16 27.00 21.64 4.35
CA LEU A 16 28.26 21.27 3.74
C LEU A 16 28.75 22.42 2.85
N PRO A 17 30.05 22.77 2.90
CA PRO A 17 30.58 23.83 2.07
C PRO A 17 30.46 23.43 0.60
N THR A 18 29.91 24.30 -0.21
CA THR A 18 29.94 24.22 -1.65
C THR A 18 31.39 24.19 -2.13
N SER A 19 31.94 22.99 -2.31
CA SER A 19 33.02 22.83 -3.28
C SER A 19 32.38 23.01 -4.65
N ALA A 20 32.70 24.10 -5.32
CA ALA A 20 32.45 24.23 -6.75
C ALA A 20 33.13 23.05 -7.45
N GLY A 21 32.37 21.98 -7.65
CA GLY A 21 32.78 20.88 -8.53
C GLY A 21 32.86 21.48 -9.93
N ALA A 22 34.04 21.45 -10.51
CA ALA A 22 34.22 21.78 -11.91
C ALA A 22 33.19 20.98 -12.71
N ALA A 23 32.33 21.67 -13.44
CA ALA A 23 31.37 21.06 -14.36
C ALA A 23 32.20 20.13 -15.28
N SER A 24 31.98 18.83 -15.19
CA SER A 24 32.58 17.87 -16.10
C SER A 24 32.16 18.27 -17.51
N VAL A 25 33.12 18.50 -18.38
CA VAL A 25 32.86 18.75 -19.82
C VAL A 25 32.10 17.50 -20.32
N PRO A 26 30.86 17.67 -20.86
CA PRO A 26 30.08 16.53 -21.34
C PRO A 26 30.87 15.77 -22.42
N ALA A 27 30.75 14.45 -22.42
CA ALA A 27 31.33 13.63 -23.47
C ALA A 27 30.75 14.04 -24.84
N GLU A 28 31.51 13.91 -25.93
CA GLU A 28 31.09 14.34 -27.29
C GLU A 28 29.69 13.79 -27.69
N GLY A 29 29.33 12.58 -27.22
CA GLY A 29 28.00 11.96 -27.41
C GLY A 29 26.86 12.60 -26.63
N ASP A 30 27.12 13.27 -25.50
CA ASP A 30 26.09 13.85 -24.64
C ASP A 30 25.51 15.16 -25.18
N GLN A 31 26.17 15.81 -26.12
CA GLN A 31 25.68 17.02 -26.83
C GLN A 31 24.83 16.70 -28.06
N ALA A 32 24.71 15.44 -28.44
CA ALA A 32 23.84 15.02 -29.53
C ALA A 32 22.37 15.21 -29.14
N SER A 33 21.53 15.58 -30.11
CA SER A 33 20.07 15.66 -29.91
C SER A 33 19.53 14.24 -29.70
N VAL A 34 18.60 14.11 -28.74
CA VAL A 34 17.84 12.88 -28.53
C VAL A 34 16.56 12.91 -29.38
N SER A 35 16.14 11.77 -29.89
CA SER A 35 14.81 11.64 -30.51
C SER A 35 13.71 11.57 -29.43
N ARG A 36 12.44 11.78 -29.80
CA ARG A 36 11.31 11.59 -28.91
C ARG A 36 11.25 10.14 -28.39
N ILE A 37 11.50 9.15 -29.27
CA ILE A 37 11.61 7.74 -28.89
C ILE A 37 12.69 7.55 -27.82
N GLY A 38 13.86 8.13 -28.04
CA GLY A 38 14.97 8.04 -27.08
C GLY A 38 14.67 8.74 -25.75
N PHE A 39 14.06 9.92 -25.78
CA PHE A 39 13.65 10.64 -24.57
C PHE A 39 12.62 9.86 -23.75
N LEU A 40 11.63 9.27 -24.42
CA LEU A 40 10.62 8.44 -23.75
C LEU A 40 11.21 7.14 -23.22
N GLY A 41 12.23 6.58 -23.88
CA GLY A 41 13.00 5.46 -23.37
C GLY A 41 13.78 5.79 -22.08
N GLU A 42 14.44 6.98 -22.04
CA GLU A 42 15.09 7.47 -20.81
C GLU A 42 14.07 7.71 -19.68
N LEU A 43 12.89 8.25 -20.01
CA LEU A 43 11.83 8.45 -19.03
C LEU A 43 11.28 7.11 -18.51
N ALA A 44 10.98 6.16 -19.38
CA ALA A 44 10.53 4.82 -19.01
C ALA A 44 11.56 4.12 -18.10
N GLN A 45 12.85 4.17 -18.48
CA GLN A 45 13.93 3.61 -17.66
C GLN A 45 14.04 4.32 -16.28
N ALA A 46 13.92 5.64 -16.25
CA ALA A 46 14.00 6.40 -15.01
C ALA A 46 12.83 6.10 -14.07
N THR A 47 11.65 5.81 -14.61
CA THR A 47 10.41 5.55 -13.88
C THR A 47 10.14 4.06 -13.64
N GLY A 48 10.95 3.17 -14.20
CA GLY A 48 10.74 1.73 -14.09
C GLY A 48 9.63 1.18 -14.98
N ALA A 49 9.09 1.99 -15.91
CA ALA A 49 7.98 1.57 -16.75
C ALA A 49 8.39 0.49 -17.75
N ASP A 50 7.63 -0.61 -17.81
CA ASP A 50 7.81 -1.65 -18.84
C ASP A 50 7.09 -1.27 -20.13
N THR A 51 7.85 -0.79 -21.12
CA THR A 51 7.30 -0.46 -22.43
C THR A 51 7.14 -1.68 -23.35
N SER A 52 7.67 -2.85 -22.99
CA SER A 52 7.58 -4.06 -23.81
C SER A 52 6.13 -4.57 -23.96
N ALA A 53 5.27 -4.33 -22.96
CA ALA A 53 3.85 -4.62 -23.01
C ALA A 53 3.11 -3.91 -24.17
N TYR A 54 3.73 -2.89 -24.76
CA TYR A 54 3.17 -2.10 -25.86
C TYR A 54 3.81 -2.45 -27.22
N ALA A 55 4.60 -3.52 -27.32
CA ALA A 55 5.36 -3.86 -28.53
C ALA A 55 4.46 -4.14 -29.75
N ASP A 56 3.31 -4.73 -29.54
CA ASP A 56 2.36 -5.13 -30.59
C ASP A 56 1.23 -4.12 -30.80
N VAL A 57 1.27 -2.99 -30.11
CA VAL A 57 0.21 -1.97 -30.19
C VAL A 57 0.35 -1.14 -31.44
N GLU A 58 -0.72 -1.08 -32.25
CA GLU A 58 -0.80 -0.24 -33.44
C GLU A 58 -1.16 1.20 -33.06
N LEU A 59 -0.32 2.14 -33.47
CA LEU A 59 -0.47 3.57 -33.18
C LEU A 59 -1.21 4.31 -34.29
N PRO A 60 -1.99 5.35 -33.97
CA PRO A 60 -2.73 6.14 -34.96
C PRO A 60 -1.87 7.17 -35.70
N PHE A 61 -0.54 7.00 -35.71
CA PHE A 61 0.40 7.95 -36.30
C PHE A 61 0.95 7.48 -37.64
N THR A 62 1.10 8.41 -38.58
CA THR A 62 1.60 8.12 -39.91
C THR A 62 3.13 8.00 -39.98
N ASP A 63 3.85 8.62 -39.05
CA ASP A 63 5.32 8.60 -38.92
C ASP A 63 5.85 7.56 -37.93
N CYS A 64 4.95 6.91 -37.19
CA CYS A 64 5.29 5.88 -36.21
C CYS A 64 4.07 4.98 -35.96
N THR A 65 4.04 3.81 -36.56
CA THR A 65 2.90 2.88 -36.46
C THR A 65 3.07 1.83 -35.37
N GLN A 66 4.31 1.48 -35.02
CA GLN A 66 4.65 0.51 -33.97
C GLN A 66 5.98 0.92 -33.34
N GLU A 67 5.91 1.46 -32.13
CA GLU A 67 7.08 1.83 -31.33
C GLU A 67 6.67 1.79 -29.84
N PRO A 68 7.21 0.86 -29.04
CA PRO A 68 6.77 0.62 -27.67
C PRO A 68 6.81 1.87 -26.78
N ASN A 69 7.87 2.67 -26.85
CA ASN A 69 7.99 3.87 -26.03
C ASN A 69 6.96 4.95 -26.42
N ILE A 70 6.67 5.09 -27.72
CA ILE A 70 5.62 6.00 -28.20
C ILE A 70 4.24 5.47 -27.80
N ALA A 71 4.00 4.17 -27.93
CA ALA A 71 2.76 3.54 -27.56
C ALA A 71 2.49 3.69 -26.05
N TRP A 72 3.48 3.36 -25.23
CA TRP A 72 3.42 3.60 -23.80
C TRP A 72 3.07 5.06 -23.47
N ALA A 73 3.79 6.02 -24.02
CA ALA A 73 3.55 7.43 -23.78
C ALA A 73 2.19 7.91 -24.28
N TRP A 74 1.72 7.38 -25.42
CA TRP A 74 0.41 7.67 -25.98
C TRP A 74 -0.73 7.17 -25.09
N TYR A 75 -0.69 5.93 -24.65
CA TYR A 75 -1.72 5.34 -23.81
C TYR A 75 -1.73 5.92 -22.38
N ASN A 76 -0.57 6.39 -21.91
CA ASN A 76 -0.48 7.07 -20.61
C ASN A 76 -0.66 8.59 -20.70
N TRP A 77 -1.20 9.13 -21.81
CA TRP A 77 -1.51 10.54 -21.99
C TRP A 77 -0.31 11.49 -21.90
N LEU A 78 0.90 10.98 -21.98
CA LEU A 78 2.12 11.78 -21.94
C LEU A 78 2.33 12.57 -23.23
N ILE A 79 1.90 11.99 -24.37
CA ILE A 79 1.96 12.64 -25.70
C ILE A 79 0.58 12.64 -26.37
N ASN A 80 0.33 13.63 -27.25
CA ASN A 80 -0.96 13.81 -27.93
C ASN A 80 -0.86 13.76 -29.45
N GLY A 81 0.36 13.65 -30.02
CA GLY A 81 0.60 13.97 -31.42
C GLY A 81 0.46 15.48 -31.70
N ASP A 82 0.60 15.87 -32.95
CA ASP A 82 0.51 17.26 -33.37
C ASP A 82 -0.91 17.69 -33.90
N GLY A 83 -1.88 16.79 -33.78
CA GLY A 83 -3.23 16.97 -34.27
C GLY A 83 -3.42 16.69 -35.78
N THR A 84 -2.35 16.39 -36.52
CA THR A 84 -2.40 16.04 -37.95
C THR A 84 -2.17 14.53 -38.20
N GLY A 85 -2.05 13.75 -37.15
CA GLY A 85 -1.74 12.32 -37.22
C GLY A 85 -0.24 12.01 -37.26
N VAL A 86 0.59 12.94 -36.79
CA VAL A 86 2.05 12.79 -36.68
C VAL A 86 2.47 12.90 -35.22
N CYS A 87 3.29 11.99 -34.72
CA CYS A 87 3.81 12.02 -33.34
C CYS A 87 5.21 12.68 -33.23
N ARG A 88 5.87 12.94 -34.35
CA ARG A 88 7.24 13.48 -34.43
C ARG A 88 8.25 12.61 -33.67
N ALA A 89 8.23 11.31 -33.99
CA ALA A 89 9.01 10.28 -33.26
C ALA A 89 10.53 10.56 -33.21
N ASN A 90 11.09 11.23 -34.23
CA ASN A 90 12.51 11.45 -34.40
C ASN A 90 13.01 12.81 -33.90
N ASP A 91 12.13 13.70 -33.42
CA ASP A 91 12.54 14.98 -32.88
C ASP A 91 11.76 15.36 -31.61
N ILE A 92 12.41 16.10 -30.71
CA ILE A 92 11.78 16.67 -29.51
C ILE A 92 12.54 17.92 -29.10
N ASN A 93 11.79 18.99 -28.80
CA ASN A 93 12.36 20.19 -28.22
C ASN A 93 12.16 20.24 -26.70
N ARG A 94 12.83 21.22 -26.05
CA ARG A 94 12.88 21.30 -24.59
C ARG A 94 11.50 21.56 -23.96
N GLU A 95 10.63 22.37 -24.57
CA GLU A 95 9.28 22.63 -24.04
C GLU A 95 8.35 21.42 -24.21
N GLU A 96 8.52 20.62 -25.25
CA GLU A 96 7.78 19.37 -25.43
C GLU A 96 8.19 18.33 -24.39
N ALA A 97 9.49 18.19 -24.15
CA ALA A 97 10.01 17.28 -23.13
C ALA A 97 9.54 17.69 -21.71
N ALA A 98 9.62 18.97 -21.36
CA ALA A 98 9.12 19.49 -20.09
C ALA A 98 7.60 19.26 -19.94
N THR A 99 6.84 19.35 -21.02
CA THR A 99 5.40 19.05 -21.01
C THR A 99 5.13 17.56 -20.76
N ILE A 100 5.94 16.67 -21.36
CA ILE A 100 5.84 15.23 -21.12
C ILE A 100 6.14 14.90 -19.65
N LEU A 101 7.21 15.46 -19.08
CA LEU A 101 7.56 15.30 -17.68
C LEU A 101 6.47 15.84 -16.74
N GLY A 102 5.92 17.04 -17.07
CA GLY A 102 4.83 17.64 -16.32
C GLY A 102 3.57 16.77 -16.30
N ARG A 103 3.21 16.18 -17.45
CA ARG A 103 2.07 15.25 -17.54
C ARG A 103 2.32 13.95 -16.80
N TRP A 104 3.56 13.44 -16.84
CA TRP A 104 3.91 12.26 -16.07
C TRP A 104 3.74 12.53 -14.57
N MET A 105 4.18 13.69 -14.07
CA MET A 105 3.98 14.09 -12.68
C MET A 105 2.49 14.23 -12.33
N ASP A 106 1.66 14.80 -13.22
CA ASP A 106 0.20 14.91 -13.00
C ASP A 106 -0.49 13.56 -12.91
N ASN A 107 -0.02 12.57 -13.69
CA ASN A 107 -0.65 11.25 -13.75
C ASN A 107 -0.20 10.34 -12.61
N THR A 108 0.94 10.60 -11.99
CA THR A 108 1.58 9.67 -11.05
C THR A 108 1.55 10.17 -9.60
N TYR A 109 1.52 11.50 -9.37
CA TYR A 109 1.59 12.09 -8.03
C TYR A 109 0.51 13.13 -7.79
N THR A 110 -0.25 12.95 -6.74
CA THR A 110 -1.22 13.96 -6.25
C THR A 110 -0.54 15.06 -5.44
N GLU A 111 0.57 14.78 -4.75
CA GLU A 111 1.33 15.76 -3.98
C GLU A 111 2.84 15.51 -4.07
N LEU A 112 3.55 16.33 -4.81
CA LEU A 112 5.01 16.36 -4.81
C LEU A 112 5.53 17.35 -3.76
N PRO A 113 6.65 17.03 -3.05
CA PRO A 113 7.25 17.98 -2.14
C PRO A 113 7.69 19.23 -2.89
N ALA A 114 7.26 20.41 -2.44
CA ALA A 114 7.66 21.68 -3.05
C ALA A 114 9.18 21.85 -3.00
N GLY A 115 9.84 21.72 -4.14
CA GLY A 115 11.23 22.13 -4.34
C GLY A 115 11.26 23.54 -4.93
N CYS A 116 12.29 24.33 -4.66
CA CYS A 116 12.49 25.61 -5.32
C CYS A 116 13.68 25.51 -6.27
N GLY A 117 13.41 25.47 -7.57
CA GLY A 117 14.45 25.77 -8.56
C GLY A 117 15.03 27.18 -8.35
N THR A 118 16.31 27.36 -8.61
CA THR A 118 16.95 28.67 -8.57
C THR A 118 16.66 29.43 -9.87
N GLY A 119 16.13 30.64 -9.80
CA GLY A 119 15.85 31.51 -10.95
C GLY A 119 14.67 31.06 -11.81
N ALA A 120 13.53 31.74 -11.69
CA ALA A 120 12.35 31.41 -12.48
C ALA A 120 12.59 31.56 -14.00
N PRO A 121 12.15 30.60 -14.84
CA PRO A 121 12.34 30.68 -16.28
C PRO A 121 11.55 31.87 -16.88
N ARG A 122 12.12 32.49 -17.90
CA ARG A 122 11.36 33.45 -18.70
C ARG A 122 10.32 32.69 -19.54
N MET A 123 9.06 33.07 -19.38
CA MET A 123 7.93 32.40 -20.00
C MET A 123 7.45 33.05 -21.28
N ASP A 124 8.01 34.19 -21.66
CA ASP A 124 7.64 34.98 -22.86
C ASP A 124 7.94 34.28 -24.17
N ASN A 125 8.96 33.40 -24.20
CA ASN A 125 9.33 32.59 -25.35
C ASN A 125 8.83 31.13 -25.28
N VAL A 126 8.14 30.73 -24.20
CA VAL A 126 7.53 29.42 -24.04
C VAL A 126 6.13 29.41 -24.61
N SER A 127 5.79 28.40 -25.41
CA SER A 127 4.44 28.22 -25.95
C SER A 127 3.40 28.13 -24.82
N GLU A 128 2.22 28.73 -25.02
CA GLU A 128 1.17 28.76 -23.98
C GLU A 128 0.82 27.37 -23.44
N TRP A 129 0.70 26.38 -24.33
CA TRP A 129 0.41 24.99 -23.99
C TRP A 129 1.51 24.30 -23.17
N ALA A 130 2.76 24.78 -23.23
CA ALA A 130 3.92 24.19 -22.54
C ALA A 130 4.21 24.86 -21.18
N ARG A 131 3.64 26.04 -20.91
CA ARG A 131 3.98 26.85 -19.73
C ARG A 131 3.79 26.10 -18.42
N ASN A 132 2.71 25.34 -18.30
CA ASN A 132 2.43 24.55 -17.10
C ASN A 132 3.53 23.47 -16.86
N GLY A 133 3.87 22.70 -17.89
CA GLY A 133 4.91 21.69 -17.83
C GLY A 133 6.29 22.27 -17.49
N VAL A 134 6.70 23.37 -18.15
CA VAL A 134 7.98 24.06 -17.89
C VAL A 134 8.03 24.61 -16.47
N MET A 135 6.96 25.29 -16.02
CA MET A 135 6.89 25.84 -14.66
C MET A 135 6.95 24.72 -13.60
N LYS A 136 6.20 23.64 -13.82
CA LYS A 136 6.18 22.50 -12.93
C LYS A 136 7.57 21.86 -12.82
N CYS A 137 8.20 21.54 -13.96
CA CYS A 137 9.54 20.96 -13.97
C CYS A 137 10.58 21.87 -13.27
N TRP A 138 10.44 23.21 -13.40
CA TRP A 138 11.31 24.15 -12.69
C TRP A 138 11.00 24.16 -11.17
N MET A 139 9.74 24.26 -10.78
CA MET A 139 9.33 24.28 -9.36
C MET A 139 9.81 23.07 -8.60
N TYR A 140 9.84 21.92 -9.23
CA TYR A 140 10.31 20.67 -8.62
C TYR A 140 11.79 20.36 -8.85
N GLY A 141 12.54 21.31 -9.42
CA GLY A 141 13.99 21.15 -9.62
C GLY A 141 14.39 20.09 -10.64
N ILE A 142 13.46 19.69 -11.53
CA ILE A 142 13.74 18.72 -12.60
C ILE A 142 14.59 19.37 -13.69
N ILE A 143 14.24 20.60 -14.07
CA ILE A 143 15.00 21.42 -15.00
C ILE A 143 15.65 22.58 -14.27
N ASP A 144 16.87 22.93 -14.68
CA ASP A 144 17.58 24.12 -14.23
C ASP A 144 17.74 25.10 -15.42
N THR A 145 17.39 26.36 -15.19
CA THR A 145 17.54 27.42 -16.19
C THR A 145 18.87 28.16 -16.07
N GLY A 146 19.64 27.86 -15.02
CA GLY A 146 20.90 28.53 -14.70
C GLY A 146 20.76 30.04 -14.46
N ASP A 147 21.88 30.76 -14.39
CA ASP A 147 21.92 32.20 -14.11
C ASP A 147 21.22 33.06 -15.19
N ALA A 148 21.09 32.54 -16.41
CA ALA A 148 20.48 33.28 -17.52
C ALA A 148 18.94 33.28 -17.50
N MET A 149 18.32 32.47 -16.66
CA MET A 149 16.86 32.26 -16.62
C MET A 149 16.26 31.94 -18.03
N ASP A 150 17.10 31.46 -18.97
CA ASP A 150 16.73 31.19 -20.36
C ASP A 150 16.56 29.67 -20.58
N PHE A 151 15.33 29.22 -20.59
CA PHE A 151 14.99 27.81 -20.77
C PHE A 151 15.26 27.32 -22.21
N ARG A 152 15.35 28.21 -23.20
CA ARG A 152 15.53 27.90 -24.64
C ARG A 152 14.51 26.86 -25.12
N PRO A 153 13.21 27.13 -25.08
CA PRO A 153 12.14 26.15 -25.23
C PRO A 153 12.15 25.45 -26.60
N LYS A 154 12.65 26.10 -27.63
CA LYS A 154 12.65 25.60 -29.02
C LYS A 154 13.91 24.82 -29.41
N ASP A 155 14.94 24.83 -28.55
CA ASP A 155 16.14 24.06 -28.79
C ASP A 155 15.86 22.56 -28.70
N PRO A 156 16.57 21.73 -29.47
CA PRO A 156 16.48 20.28 -29.30
C PRO A 156 16.90 19.85 -27.89
N VAL A 157 16.29 18.78 -27.38
CA VAL A 157 16.76 18.13 -26.15
C VAL A 157 18.03 17.37 -26.46
N THR A 158 19.07 17.57 -25.65
CA THR A 158 20.31 16.77 -25.77
C THR A 158 20.22 15.48 -24.95
N VAL A 159 21.07 14.52 -25.25
CA VAL A 159 21.20 13.29 -24.45
C VAL A 159 21.54 13.62 -22.99
N ALA A 160 22.36 14.65 -22.74
CA ALA A 160 22.67 15.13 -21.41
C ALA A 160 21.44 15.72 -20.69
N ASP A 161 20.61 16.52 -21.38
CA ASP A 161 19.36 17.04 -20.83
C ASP A 161 18.43 15.88 -20.44
N ALA A 162 18.18 14.92 -21.33
CA ALA A 162 17.30 13.79 -21.10
C ALA A 162 17.69 12.99 -19.85
N LYS A 163 18.98 12.59 -19.77
CA LYS A 163 19.52 11.87 -18.61
C LYS A 163 19.41 12.67 -17.32
N THR A 164 19.71 13.98 -17.38
CA THR A 164 19.66 14.86 -16.19
C THR A 164 18.24 15.03 -15.71
N TRP A 165 17.31 15.36 -16.60
CA TRP A 165 15.91 15.63 -16.22
C TRP A 165 15.19 14.38 -15.75
N CYS A 166 15.32 13.26 -16.47
CA CYS A 166 14.77 11.98 -16.04
C CYS A 166 15.40 11.49 -14.72
N GLY A 167 16.73 11.71 -14.55
CA GLY A 167 17.44 11.39 -13.31
C GLY A 167 17.01 12.27 -12.12
N ASN A 168 16.71 13.55 -12.35
CA ASN A 168 16.18 14.44 -11.31
C ASN A 168 14.72 14.07 -10.95
N LEU A 169 13.91 13.73 -11.96
CA LEU A 169 12.54 13.22 -11.74
C LEU A 169 12.56 11.96 -10.88
N ARG A 170 13.46 11.02 -11.19
CA ARG A 170 13.65 9.79 -10.42
C ARG A 170 14.01 10.08 -8.95
N LYS A 171 14.94 11.01 -8.70
CA LYS A 171 15.33 11.41 -7.34
C LYS A 171 14.18 12.07 -6.59
N LEU A 172 13.41 12.92 -7.28
CA LEU A 172 12.23 13.57 -6.72
C LEU A 172 11.17 12.56 -6.31
N ALA A 173 10.94 11.58 -7.17
CA ALA A 173 9.98 10.53 -6.95
C ALA A 173 10.44 9.48 -5.91
N ASP A 174 11.69 9.60 -5.43
CA ASP A 174 12.33 8.59 -4.55
C ASP A 174 12.21 7.16 -5.12
N LEU A 175 12.20 7.07 -6.46
CA LEU A 175 12.08 5.80 -7.16
C LEU A 175 13.33 4.95 -6.90
N PRO A 176 13.19 3.70 -6.46
CA PRO A 176 14.33 2.85 -6.18
C PRO A 176 15.20 2.65 -7.43
N ALA A 177 16.50 2.81 -7.27
CA ALA A 177 17.46 2.71 -8.38
C ALA A 177 17.52 1.32 -9.04
N ASN A 178 17.12 0.31 -8.31
CA ASN A 178 16.87 -1.08 -8.68
C ASN A 178 15.91 -1.66 -7.64
N LEU A 179 15.06 -2.60 -8.05
CA LEU A 179 14.48 -3.59 -7.14
C LEU A 179 15.65 -4.49 -6.66
N GLN A 180 16.56 -3.94 -5.84
CA GLN A 180 17.47 -4.80 -5.08
C GLN A 180 16.58 -5.55 -4.09
N ALA A 181 16.87 -6.83 -3.93
CA ALA A 181 16.23 -7.65 -2.92
C ALA A 181 16.36 -6.92 -1.57
N ASN A 182 15.29 -6.23 -1.17
CA ASN A 182 15.19 -5.65 0.16
C ASN A 182 15.15 -6.82 1.16
N GLU A 183 15.57 -6.57 2.38
CA GLU A 183 15.25 -7.51 3.47
C GLU A 183 13.75 -7.79 3.44
N PRO A 184 13.31 -9.04 3.68
CA PRO A 184 11.90 -9.39 3.70
C PRO A 184 11.12 -8.44 4.61
N SER A 185 9.96 -7.96 4.14
CA SER A 185 9.08 -7.16 4.99
C SER A 185 8.57 -8.01 6.16
N PHE A 186 8.12 -7.36 7.24
CA PHE A 186 7.45 -8.08 8.33
C PHE A 186 6.26 -8.90 7.82
N ALA A 187 5.50 -8.35 6.87
CA ALA A 187 4.37 -9.04 6.27
C ALA A 187 4.79 -10.30 5.49
N ASP A 188 5.83 -10.20 4.66
CA ASP A 188 6.36 -11.35 3.93
C ASP A 188 6.95 -12.40 4.88
N ALA A 189 7.73 -11.97 5.88
CA ALA A 189 8.29 -12.88 6.88
C ALA A 189 7.19 -13.64 7.65
N LEU A 190 6.12 -12.95 8.04
CA LEU A 190 4.98 -13.55 8.73
C LEU A 190 4.26 -14.58 7.84
N VAL A 191 3.94 -14.21 6.59
CA VAL A 191 3.24 -15.10 5.64
C VAL A 191 4.08 -16.35 5.35
N ARG A 192 5.37 -16.19 5.08
CA ARG A 192 6.28 -17.33 4.82
C ARG A 192 6.44 -18.24 6.03
N ALA A 193 6.52 -17.66 7.22
CA ALA A 193 6.67 -18.43 8.46
C ALA A 193 5.37 -19.15 8.85
N ALA A 194 4.22 -18.53 8.65
CA ALA A 194 2.91 -19.12 8.91
C ALA A 194 2.54 -20.21 7.88
N ALA A 195 3.07 -20.11 6.65
CA ALA A 195 2.85 -21.03 5.54
C ALA A 195 1.38 -21.51 5.43
N PRO A 196 0.40 -20.60 5.34
CA PRO A 196 -1.01 -20.98 5.31
C PRO A 196 -1.37 -21.70 4.01
N GLU A 197 -2.38 -22.57 4.06
CA GLU A 197 -2.85 -23.37 2.93
C GLU A 197 -4.33 -23.06 2.61
N GLY A 198 -4.72 -23.24 1.34
CA GLY A 198 -6.08 -23.02 0.86
C GLY A 198 -6.48 -21.55 0.82
N ASN A 199 -7.76 -21.25 1.02
CA ASN A 199 -8.23 -19.87 1.14
C ASN A 199 -7.88 -19.32 2.53
N TRP A 200 -7.03 -18.31 2.59
CA TRP A 200 -6.57 -17.75 3.86
C TRP A 200 -6.42 -16.24 3.82
N THR A 201 -6.43 -15.62 4.99
CA THR A 201 -6.10 -14.21 5.18
C THR A 201 -5.43 -13.98 6.53
N LEU A 202 -4.41 -13.14 6.55
CA LEU A 202 -3.73 -12.65 7.75
C LEU A 202 -3.78 -11.12 7.79
N SER A 203 -3.65 -10.54 8.96
CA SER A 203 -3.47 -9.12 9.15
C SER A 203 -2.07 -8.83 9.72
N PRO A 204 -1.09 -8.53 8.86
CA PRO A 204 0.27 -8.21 9.31
C PRO A 204 0.30 -6.98 10.21
N TYR A 205 -0.45 -5.94 9.86
CA TYR A 205 -0.55 -4.72 10.68
C TYR A 205 -1.03 -5.04 12.10
N SER A 206 -2.11 -5.82 12.21
CA SER A 206 -2.67 -6.17 13.51
C SER A 206 -1.76 -7.09 14.33
N ALA A 207 -1.10 -8.06 13.68
CA ALA A 207 -0.08 -8.89 14.33
C ALA A 207 1.10 -8.04 14.84
N ARG A 208 1.54 -7.06 14.03
CA ARG A 208 2.59 -6.11 14.42
C ARG A 208 2.21 -5.28 15.63
N LEU A 209 0.98 -4.78 15.71
CA LEU A 209 0.46 -4.07 16.88
C LEU A 209 0.42 -4.97 18.10
N CYS A 210 -0.08 -6.19 17.95
CA CYS A 210 -0.20 -7.18 19.03
C CYS A 210 1.18 -7.51 19.65
N LEU A 211 2.18 -7.73 18.81
CA LEU A 211 3.55 -8.00 19.26
C LEU A 211 4.24 -6.74 19.85
N ALA A 212 3.94 -5.55 19.35
CA ALA A 212 4.43 -4.31 19.92
C ALA A 212 3.84 -4.04 21.32
N MET A 213 2.59 -4.46 21.55
CA MET A 213 2.02 -4.47 22.92
C MET A 213 2.84 -5.36 23.85
N LEU A 214 3.21 -6.57 23.40
CA LEU A 214 4.09 -7.45 24.19
C LEU A 214 5.46 -6.83 24.42
N ALA A 215 6.05 -6.17 23.42
CA ALA A 215 7.34 -5.48 23.56
C ALA A 215 7.32 -4.38 24.63
N ASN A 216 6.18 -3.70 24.84
CA ASN A 216 5.98 -2.77 25.94
C ASN A 216 5.96 -3.45 27.31
N GLY A 217 5.59 -4.72 27.35
CA GLY A 217 5.58 -5.55 28.56
C GLY A 217 6.88 -6.31 28.83
N ALA A 218 7.79 -6.33 27.87
CA ALA A 218 9.03 -7.10 27.89
C ALA A 218 10.25 -6.24 28.26
N LYS A 219 11.33 -6.93 28.70
CA LYS A 219 12.64 -6.34 28.96
C LYS A 219 13.76 -7.22 28.39
N GLY A 220 14.96 -6.61 28.30
CA GLY A 220 16.19 -7.32 27.96
C GLY A 220 16.13 -8.05 26.62
N GLU A 221 16.55 -9.32 26.59
CA GLU A 221 16.60 -10.15 25.38
C GLU A 221 15.19 -10.40 24.80
N THR A 222 14.19 -10.61 25.66
CA THR A 222 12.79 -10.79 25.24
C THR A 222 12.26 -9.59 24.45
N GLN A 223 12.53 -8.37 24.92
CA GLN A 223 12.14 -7.15 24.22
C GLN A 223 12.92 -6.97 22.92
N GLN A 224 14.23 -7.26 22.93
CA GLN A 224 15.07 -7.08 21.76
C GLN A 224 14.65 -8.01 20.60
N GLU A 225 14.40 -9.29 20.88
CA GLU A 225 13.89 -10.22 19.85
C GLU A 225 12.58 -9.74 19.22
N LEU A 226 11.68 -9.18 20.03
CA LEU A 226 10.43 -8.60 19.53
C LEU A 226 10.68 -7.37 18.64
N LEU A 227 11.53 -6.44 19.07
CA LEU A 227 11.85 -5.25 18.32
C LEU A 227 12.55 -5.56 16.99
N ASP A 228 13.50 -6.51 17.01
CA ASP A 228 14.22 -6.96 15.83
C ASP A 228 13.25 -7.58 14.80
N ALA A 229 12.39 -8.51 15.25
CA ALA A 229 11.40 -9.14 14.38
C ALA A 229 10.38 -8.13 13.79
N LEU A 230 10.00 -7.12 14.58
CA LEU A 230 9.08 -6.07 14.18
C LEU A 230 9.73 -4.95 13.36
N GLN A 231 11.08 -4.96 13.26
CA GLN A 231 11.87 -3.90 12.64
C GLN A 231 11.58 -2.51 13.26
N ILE A 232 11.51 -2.46 14.61
CA ILE A 232 11.25 -1.26 15.39
C ILE A 232 12.53 -0.81 16.09
N ASP A 233 13.08 0.34 15.72
CA ASP A 233 14.27 0.92 16.34
C ASP A 233 13.96 1.69 17.64
N ASP A 234 12.78 2.32 17.71
CA ASP A 234 12.33 3.16 18.83
C ASP A 234 10.87 2.82 19.17
N LEU A 235 10.68 2.07 20.25
CA LEU A 235 9.36 1.63 20.69
C LEU A 235 8.46 2.79 21.15
N GLU A 236 9.05 3.82 21.81
CA GLU A 236 8.28 4.97 22.26
C GLU A 236 7.75 5.80 21.10
N LEU A 237 8.59 6.03 20.07
CA LEU A 237 8.16 6.68 18.83
C LEU A 237 7.09 5.82 18.10
N PHE A 238 7.27 4.49 18.08
CA PHE A 238 6.28 3.60 17.48
C PHE A 238 4.93 3.69 18.21
N ASN A 239 4.91 3.71 19.55
CA ASN A 239 3.71 3.88 20.35
C ASN A 239 2.97 5.18 20.00
N GLN A 240 3.69 6.30 19.82
CA GLN A 240 3.09 7.58 19.42
C GLN A 240 2.49 7.50 18.01
N ILE A 241 3.17 6.86 17.07
CA ILE A 241 2.66 6.65 15.71
C ILE A 241 1.36 5.81 15.74
N VAL A 242 1.33 4.74 16.53
CA VAL A 242 0.14 3.90 16.70
C VAL A 242 -1.02 4.69 17.29
N GLN A 243 -0.78 5.53 18.28
CA GLN A 243 -1.81 6.40 18.87
C GLN A 243 -2.42 7.35 17.82
N GLU A 244 -1.57 8.00 17.01
CA GLU A 244 -2.02 8.89 15.93
C GLU A 244 -2.81 8.12 14.86
N GLN A 245 -2.33 6.93 14.47
CA GLN A 245 -3.03 6.07 13.51
C GLN A 245 -4.39 5.60 14.03
N ASN A 246 -4.47 5.16 15.29
CA ASN A 246 -5.73 4.76 15.91
C ASN A 246 -6.74 5.92 15.95
N ALA A 247 -6.29 7.13 16.27
CA ALA A 247 -7.14 8.32 16.26
C ALA A 247 -7.63 8.65 14.84
N PHE A 248 -6.76 8.50 13.83
CA PHE A 248 -7.12 8.70 12.42
C PHE A 248 -8.15 7.68 11.94
N TYR A 249 -7.88 6.37 12.12
CA TYR A 249 -8.80 5.32 11.65
C TYR A 249 -10.14 5.33 12.38
N SER A 250 -10.17 5.67 13.68
CA SER A 250 -11.42 5.86 14.41
C SER A 250 -12.26 7.01 13.84
N GLY A 251 -11.64 8.02 13.25
CA GLY A 251 -12.34 9.13 12.58
C GLY A 251 -13.01 8.73 11.24
N LEU A 252 -12.68 7.56 10.69
CA LEU A 252 -13.20 7.10 9.40
C LEU A 252 -14.54 6.35 9.46
N GLU A 253 -15.12 6.11 10.64
CA GLU A 253 -16.32 5.27 10.85
C GLU A 253 -17.53 5.64 9.97
N ARG A 254 -17.61 6.88 9.49
CA ARG A 254 -18.69 7.34 8.59
C ARG A 254 -18.54 6.85 7.15
N ILE A 255 -17.33 6.41 6.75
CA ILE A 255 -16.98 6.05 5.38
C ILE A 255 -16.65 4.57 5.31
N MET A 256 -15.87 4.11 6.27
CA MET A 256 -15.45 2.73 6.38
C MET A 256 -15.38 2.30 7.84
N THR A 257 -15.52 1.02 8.08
CA THR A 257 -15.33 0.44 9.41
C THR A 257 -14.05 -0.36 9.39
N MET A 258 -13.07 0.07 10.17
CA MET A 258 -11.85 -0.67 10.42
C MET A 258 -11.77 -0.99 11.90
N GLN A 259 -12.02 -2.25 12.24
CA GLN A 259 -11.95 -2.73 13.62
C GLN A 259 -10.76 -3.68 13.74
N ILE A 260 -9.64 -3.14 14.21
CA ILE A 260 -8.46 -3.91 14.57
C ILE A 260 -8.46 -3.98 16.08
N SER A 261 -8.88 -5.12 16.61
CA SER A 261 -9.07 -5.31 18.05
C SER A 261 -7.99 -6.23 18.59
N ASN A 262 -7.15 -5.69 19.44
CA ASN A 262 -6.08 -6.39 20.12
C ASN A 262 -6.41 -6.57 21.60
N SER A 263 -6.00 -7.68 22.18
CA SER A 263 -6.20 -7.96 23.61
C SER A 263 -5.08 -8.78 24.20
N VAL A 264 -4.85 -8.55 25.49
CA VAL A 264 -3.92 -9.30 26.32
C VAL A 264 -4.72 -9.97 27.44
N TRP A 265 -4.58 -11.26 27.56
CA TRP A 265 -5.32 -12.07 28.53
C TRP A 265 -4.35 -12.77 29.49
N LEU A 266 -4.63 -12.64 30.80
CA LEU A 266 -3.92 -13.34 31.86
C LEU A 266 -4.86 -14.39 32.48
N ASN A 267 -4.46 -15.65 32.45
CA ASN A 267 -5.24 -16.72 33.04
C ASN A 267 -4.83 -16.99 34.49
N GLN A 268 -5.64 -16.52 35.42
CA GLN A 268 -5.39 -16.61 36.86
C GLN A 268 -5.28 -18.03 37.41
N SER A 269 -5.76 -19.03 36.65
CA SER A 269 -5.61 -20.45 37.04
C SER A 269 -4.14 -20.90 37.11
N TRP A 270 -3.26 -20.25 36.36
CA TRP A 270 -1.82 -20.51 36.38
C TRP A 270 -1.08 -19.80 37.52
N PHE A 271 -1.67 -18.76 38.08
CA PHE A 271 -1.02 -17.86 39.03
C PHE A 271 -1.62 -17.89 40.45
N ASP A 272 -2.41 -18.92 40.78
CA ASP A 272 -3.12 -19.02 42.06
C ASP A 272 -3.98 -17.77 42.42
N GLY A 273 -4.47 -17.06 41.38
CA GLY A 273 -5.23 -15.82 41.55
C GLY A 273 -4.39 -14.61 42.01
N LYS A 274 -3.05 -14.65 41.83
CA LYS A 274 -2.13 -13.58 42.28
C LYS A 274 -1.48 -12.81 41.14
N GLY A 275 -1.70 -13.20 39.89
CA GLY A 275 -1.22 -12.44 38.74
C GLY A 275 -1.90 -11.07 38.66
N ALA A 276 -1.14 -10.03 38.36
CA ALA A 276 -1.69 -8.69 38.17
C ALA A 276 -0.91 -7.93 37.11
N PHE A 277 -1.64 -7.30 36.22
CA PHE A 277 -1.03 -6.36 35.25
C PHE A 277 -0.55 -5.09 35.96
N LEU A 278 0.60 -4.59 35.53
CA LEU A 278 1.14 -3.33 36.05
C LEU A 278 0.32 -2.15 35.51
N PRO A 279 -0.03 -1.15 36.37
CA PRO A 279 -0.87 -0.02 35.95
C PRO A 279 -0.31 0.77 34.76
N ASN A 280 1.02 0.91 34.66
CA ASN A 280 1.64 1.60 33.54
C ASN A 280 1.48 0.84 32.23
N PHE A 281 1.57 -0.49 32.25
CA PHE A 281 1.30 -1.32 31.07
C PHE A 281 -0.15 -1.17 30.62
N VAL A 282 -1.11 -1.34 31.53
CA VAL A 282 -2.53 -1.17 31.23
C VAL A 282 -2.82 0.20 30.62
N LYS A 283 -2.23 1.26 31.19
CA LYS A 283 -2.35 2.62 30.67
C LYS A 283 -1.81 2.75 29.24
N THR A 284 -0.62 2.22 28.94
CA THR A 284 -0.05 2.25 27.59
C THR A 284 -0.93 1.49 26.60
N MET A 285 -1.48 0.33 26.99
CA MET A 285 -2.40 -0.46 26.16
C MET A 285 -3.68 0.32 25.83
N ASP A 286 -4.25 1.01 26.79
CA ASP A 286 -5.45 1.82 26.62
C ASP A 286 -5.18 3.06 25.74
N GLU A 287 -4.17 3.85 26.10
CA GLU A 287 -3.91 5.17 25.47
C GLU A 287 -3.33 5.05 24.04
N ASN A 288 -2.45 4.08 23.78
CA ASN A 288 -1.77 3.97 22.49
C ASN A 288 -2.41 2.93 21.57
N TYR A 289 -2.87 1.80 22.12
CA TYR A 289 -3.34 0.66 21.32
C TYR A 289 -4.85 0.48 21.33
N HIS A 290 -5.59 1.16 22.19
CA HIS A 290 -7.02 0.93 22.46
C HIS A 290 -7.33 -0.56 22.71
N ALA A 291 -6.39 -1.25 23.35
CA ALA A 291 -6.43 -2.69 23.54
C ALA A 291 -7.12 -3.09 24.82
N THR A 292 -7.76 -4.26 24.78
CA THR A 292 -8.35 -4.88 25.96
C THR A 292 -7.30 -5.61 26.77
N VAL A 293 -7.21 -5.35 28.07
CA VAL A 293 -6.33 -6.06 29.01
C VAL A 293 -7.21 -6.67 30.09
N GLU A 294 -7.27 -8.02 30.13
CA GLU A 294 -8.25 -8.73 30.94
C GLU A 294 -7.67 -9.95 31.63
N GLU A 295 -8.27 -10.34 32.76
CA GLU A 295 -7.95 -11.54 33.51
C GLU A 295 -9.08 -12.55 33.39
N VAL A 296 -8.74 -13.82 33.17
CA VAL A 296 -9.69 -14.95 33.06
C VAL A 296 -9.23 -16.13 33.92
N THR A 297 -10.04 -17.17 33.96
CA THR A 297 -9.72 -18.46 34.53
C THR A 297 -10.00 -19.57 33.51
N ASN A 298 -9.50 -20.78 33.71
CA ASN A 298 -9.84 -21.92 32.85
C ASN A 298 -11.37 -22.17 32.76
N ALA A 299 -12.14 -21.68 33.71
CA ALA A 299 -13.58 -21.90 33.75
C ALA A 299 -14.36 -20.90 32.85
N ASP A 300 -13.84 -19.70 32.62
CA ASP A 300 -14.53 -18.62 31.92
C ASP A 300 -13.78 -18.05 30.70
N SER A 301 -12.55 -18.54 30.44
CA SER A 301 -11.72 -18.04 29.33
C SER A 301 -12.42 -18.14 27.96
N VAL A 302 -12.98 -19.29 27.63
CA VAL A 302 -13.67 -19.52 26.34
C VAL A 302 -14.86 -18.58 26.18
N GLU A 303 -15.72 -18.46 27.22
CA GLU A 303 -16.89 -17.59 27.17
C GLU A 303 -16.51 -16.12 27.00
N ARG A 304 -15.57 -15.62 27.81
CA ARG A 304 -15.20 -14.19 27.84
C ARG A 304 -14.42 -13.77 26.61
N VAL A 305 -13.46 -14.57 26.17
CA VAL A 305 -12.70 -14.28 24.96
C VAL A 305 -13.59 -14.29 23.74
N ASN A 306 -14.48 -15.27 23.59
CA ASN A 306 -15.41 -15.34 22.47
C ASN A 306 -16.47 -14.23 22.50
N ALA A 307 -16.93 -13.84 23.68
CA ALA A 307 -17.84 -12.69 23.82
C ALA A 307 -17.16 -11.40 23.38
N TRP A 308 -15.90 -11.19 23.77
CA TRP A 308 -15.07 -10.06 23.32
C TRP A 308 -14.88 -10.07 21.80
N ALA A 309 -14.44 -11.18 21.20
CA ALA A 309 -14.23 -11.28 19.76
C ALA A 309 -15.53 -11.00 18.97
N LYS A 310 -16.64 -11.57 19.42
CA LYS A 310 -17.95 -11.33 18.83
C LYS A 310 -18.37 -9.86 18.89
N GLU A 311 -18.18 -9.21 20.03
CA GLU A 311 -18.49 -7.78 20.20
C GLU A 311 -17.63 -6.92 19.29
N LYS A 312 -16.31 -7.13 19.31
CA LYS A 312 -15.33 -6.34 18.55
C LYS A 312 -15.40 -6.53 17.04
N THR A 313 -16.06 -7.57 16.55
CA THR A 313 -16.20 -7.85 15.11
C THR A 313 -17.65 -7.81 14.61
N ASN A 314 -18.53 -7.11 15.31
CA ASN A 314 -19.96 -7.02 14.95
C ASN A 314 -20.62 -8.40 14.73
N GLY A 315 -20.16 -9.42 15.49
CA GLY A 315 -20.67 -10.78 15.42
C GLY A 315 -20.07 -11.65 14.32
N LYS A 316 -19.11 -11.15 13.54
CA LYS A 316 -18.50 -11.89 12.42
C LYS A 316 -17.51 -12.96 12.88
N ILE A 317 -16.85 -12.74 14.00
CA ILE A 317 -15.95 -13.70 14.64
C ILE A 317 -16.56 -14.11 15.98
N PRO A 318 -17.48 -15.07 16.01
CA PRO A 318 -18.13 -15.49 17.24
C PRO A 318 -17.28 -16.46 18.08
N ILE A 319 -16.29 -17.11 17.49
CA ILE A 319 -15.45 -18.11 18.12
C ILE A 319 -13.98 -17.89 17.70
N ILE A 320 -13.10 -17.69 18.67
CA ILE A 320 -11.65 -17.60 18.49
C ILE A 320 -10.92 -18.56 19.45
N LEU A 321 -11.47 -18.81 20.62
CA LEU A 321 -10.98 -19.75 21.63
C LEU A 321 -11.94 -20.93 21.75
N THR A 322 -11.40 -22.14 21.87
CA THR A 322 -12.17 -23.38 22.02
C THR A 322 -11.82 -24.05 23.36
N GLU A 323 -12.54 -25.12 23.72
CA GLU A 323 -12.24 -25.89 24.93
C GLU A 323 -10.84 -26.55 24.88
N ASP A 324 -10.32 -26.80 23.68
CA ASP A 324 -9.02 -27.46 23.50
C ASP A 324 -7.84 -26.51 23.77
N ASN A 325 -8.02 -25.20 23.57
CA ASN A 325 -6.98 -24.18 23.76
C ASN A 325 -7.28 -23.16 24.87
N ARG A 326 -8.17 -23.51 25.81
CA ARG A 326 -8.58 -22.63 26.93
C ARG A 326 -7.52 -22.48 28.03
N GLU A 327 -6.57 -23.40 28.10
CA GLU A 327 -5.57 -23.48 29.17
C GLU A 327 -4.28 -22.80 28.73
N PHE A 328 -4.24 -21.49 28.76
CA PHE A 328 -3.04 -20.68 28.51
C PHE A 328 -2.64 -19.93 29.78
N ALA A 329 -1.39 -19.54 29.90
CA ALA A 329 -0.89 -18.66 30.96
C ALA A 329 -1.13 -17.19 30.59
N THR A 330 -0.60 -16.76 29.44
CA THR A 330 -0.79 -15.43 28.85
C THR A 330 -1.05 -15.58 27.36
N ALA A 331 -2.12 -14.97 26.89
CA ALA A 331 -2.50 -15.00 25.48
C ALA A 331 -2.61 -13.58 24.90
N LEU A 332 -2.10 -13.42 23.70
CA LEU A 332 -2.39 -12.28 22.84
C LEU A 332 -3.43 -12.70 21.82
N ILE A 333 -4.52 -11.98 21.75
CA ILE A 333 -5.64 -12.34 20.87
C ILE A 333 -6.02 -11.14 20.01
N ASN A 334 -6.11 -11.41 18.72
CA ASN A 334 -6.33 -10.44 17.68
C ASN A 334 -7.53 -10.82 16.83
N ALA A 335 -8.46 -9.88 16.68
CA ALA A 335 -9.65 -10.02 15.86
C ALA A 335 -9.78 -8.83 14.91
N VAL A 336 -9.81 -9.10 13.61
CA VAL A 336 -9.78 -8.05 12.58
C VAL A 336 -11.01 -8.15 11.69
N TYR A 337 -11.68 -7.01 11.55
CA TYR A 337 -12.85 -6.84 10.70
C TYR A 337 -12.72 -5.54 9.90
N PHE A 338 -12.95 -5.63 8.59
CA PHE A 338 -12.92 -4.48 7.69
C PHE A 338 -14.19 -4.42 6.84
N LYS A 339 -14.68 -3.19 6.65
CA LYS A 339 -15.84 -2.91 5.83
C LYS A 339 -15.69 -1.56 5.16
N ALA A 340 -15.71 -1.54 3.82
CA ALA A 340 -15.67 -0.32 3.02
C ALA A 340 -16.36 -0.52 1.67
N ALA A 341 -16.95 0.54 1.12
CA ALA A 341 -17.53 0.52 -0.21
C ALA A 341 -16.45 0.79 -1.27
N TRP A 342 -16.60 0.17 -2.45
CA TRP A 342 -15.77 0.50 -3.61
C TRP A 342 -16.00 1.96 -4.04
N GLU A 343 -14.98 2.61 -4.55
CA GLU A 343 -15.13 3.86 -5.32
C GLU A 343 -15.99 3.61 -6.56
N ASN A 344 -15.74 2.53 -7.26
CA ASN A 344 -16.51 2.06 -8.41
C ASN A 344 -17.18 0.72 -8.06
N GLU A 345 -18.46 0.75 -7.67
CA GLU A 345 -19.25 -0.44 -7.35
C GLU A 345 -19.51 -1.28 -8.61
N PHE A 346 -19.52 -2.61 -8.49
CA PHE A 346 -19.92 -3.49 -9.59
C PHE A 346 -21.44 -3.49 -9.75
N PRO A 347 -21.95 -3.45 -11.00
CA PRO A 347 -23.39 -3.63 -11.24
C PRO A 347 -23.83 -5.05 -10.88
N GLU A 348 -24.83 -5.18 -10.01
CA GLU A 348 -25.34 -6.50 -9.56
C GLU A 348 -25.87 -7.36 -10.73
N ASP A 349 -26.38 -6.73 -11.79
CA ASP A 349 -26.88 -7.41 -12.99
C ASP A 349 -25.78 -7.87 -13.96
N GLN A 350 -24.51 -7.54 -13.67
CA GLN A 350 -23.33 -8.01 -14.39
C GLN A 350 -22.53 -9.06 -13.60
N THR A 351 -23.16 -9.69 -12.61
CA THR A 351 -22.58 -10.84 -11.91
C THR A 351 -23.18 -12.13 -12.48
N ASP A 352 -22.34 -13.04 -12.93
CA ASP A 352 -22.78 -14.33 -13.44
C ASP A 352 -21.92 -15.51 -12.94
N LYS A 353 -22.34 -16.73 -13.25
CA LYS A 353 -21.57 -17.93 -12.90
C LYS A 353 -20.46 -18.15 -13.91
N ALA A 354 -19.22 -18.21 -13.43
CA ALA A 354 -18.05 -18.49 -14.25
C ALA A 354 -17.19 -19.60 -13.66
N ASP A 355 -16.35 -20.17 -14.50
CA ASP A 355 -15.37 -21.16 -14.10
C ASP A 355 -14.21 -20.49 -13.34
N PHE A 356 -13.73 -21.16 -12.30
CA PHE A 356 -12.52 -20.80 -11.57
C PHE A 356 -11.61 -22.03 -11.53
N THR A 357 -10.35 -21.84 -11.87
CA THR A 357 -9.34 -22.89 -11.81
C THR A 357 -8.71 -22.91 -10.44
N ASP A 358 -9.00 -23.93 -9.64
CA ASP A 358 -8.46 -24.10 -8.29
C ASP A 358 -6.94 -24.37 -8.30
N ALA A 359 -6.28 -24.22 -7.16
CA ALA A 359 -4.83 -24.40 -7.05
C ALA A 359 -4.36 -25.82 -7.41
N ASP A 360 -5.20 -26.83 -7.27
CA ASP A 360 -4.89 -28.21 -7.68
C ASP A 360 -5.18 -28.48 -9.17
N GLY A 361 -5.63 -27.47 -9.92
CA GLY A 361 -5.99 -27.54 -11.35
C GLY A 361 -7.40 -28.06 -11.60
N THR A 362 -8.21 -28.31 -10.59
CA THR A 362 -9.64 -28.59 -10.76
C THR A 362 -10.42 -27.32 -11.11
N THR A 363 -11.62 -27.46 -11.63
CA THR A 363 -12.46 -26.32 -12.00
C THR A 363 -13.64 -26.24 -11.04
N GLY A 364 -13.72 -25.15 -10.30
CA GLY A 364 -14.87 -24.77 -9.50
C GLY A 364 -15.77 -23.77 -10.24
N THR A 365 -16.84 -23.35 -9.61
CA THR A 365 -17.76 -22.32 -10.16
C THR A 365 -17.96 -21.23 -9.13
N VAL A 366 -17.74 -19.98 -9.54
CA VAL A 366 -17.88 -18.78 -8.69
C VAL A 366 -18.95 -17.84 -9.24
N ASP A 367 -19.42 -16.91 -8.40
CA ASP A 367 -20.16 -15.74 -8.84
C ASP A 367 -19.14 -14.66 -9.25
N MET A 368 -18.96 -14.48 -10.57
CA MET A 368 -17.99 -13.55 -11.14
C MET A 368 -18.65 -12.20 -11.39
N MET A 369 -18.12 -11.15 -10.79
CA MET A 369 -18.55 -9.76 -10.97
C MET A 369 -17.78 -9.14 -12.13
N HIS A 370 -18.47 -8.37 -12.98
CA HIS A 370 -17.88 -7.75 -14.15
C HIS A 370 -18.15 -6.24 -14.17
N GLN A 371 -17.15 -5.47 -14.58
CA GLN A 371 -17.31 -4.07 -14.95
C GLN A 371 -16.15 -3.58 -15.80
N THR A 372 -16.37 -2.48 -16.54
CA THR A 372 -15.29 -1.73 -17.19
C THR A 372 -15.29 -0.32 -16.61
N ASN A 373 -14.19 0.06 -15.95
CA ASN A 373 -14.06 1.38 -15.31
C ASN A 373 -12.58 1.76 -15.13
N GLY A 374 -12.32 2.96 -14.61
CA GLY A 374 -10.98 3.42 -14.28
C GLY A 374 -10.44 2.69 -13.04
N PHE A 375 -9.32 1.98 -13.22
CA PHE A 375 -8.58 1.28 -12.17
C PHE A 375 -7.08 1.48 -12.33
N GLY A 376 -6.33 1.34 -11.26
CA GLY A 376 -4.89 1.18 -11.34
C GLY A 376 -4.52 -0.22 -11.81
N TYR A 377 -3.67 -0.32 -12.82
CA TYR A 377 -3.22 -1.59 -13.38
C TYR A 377 -1.70 -1.64 -13.46
N TYR A 378 -1.13 -2.79 -13.09
CA TYR A 378 0.30 -3.07 -13.18
C TYR A 378 0.51 -4.45 -13.81
N SER A 379 1.47 -4.57 -14.72
CA SER A 379 1.83 -5.85 -15.33
C SER A 379 3.30 -5.91 -15.67
N THR A 380 3.93 -7.02 -15.29
CA THR A 380 5.28 -7.44 -15.68
C THR A 380 5.28 -8.94 -15.92
N PRO A 381 6.31 -9.52 -16.59
CA PRO A 381 6.37 -10.96 -16.78
C PRO A 381 6.18 -11.73 -15.47
N GLY A 382 5.09 -12.53 -15.40
CA GLY A 382 4.75 -13.35 -14.23
C GLY A 382 3.98 -12.62 -13.12
N VAL A 383 3.70 -11.32 -13.26
CA VAL A 383 2.91 -10.55 -12.28
C VAL A 383 1.90 -9.67 -13.00
N GLU A 384 0.66 -9.78 -12.60
CA GLU A 384 -0.43 -8.90 -13.02
C GLU A 384 -1.19 -8.43 -11.78
N ALA A 385 -1.41 -7.12 -11.64
CA ALA A 385 -2.05 -6.57 -10.47
C ALA A 385 -3.07 -5.48 -10.81
N LEU A 386 -4.19 -5.52 -10.09
CA LEU A 386 -5.27 -4.54 -10.16
C LEU A 386 -5.37 -3.79 -8.83
N LYS A 387 -5.41 -2.46 -8.87
CA LYS A 387 -5.70 -1.60 -7.72
C LYS A 387 -7.17 -1.16 -7.79
N MET A 388 -7.94 -1.52 -6.78
CA MET A 388 -9.34 -1.16 -6.61
C MET A 388 -9.46 -0.23 -5.39
N ASP A 389 -9.79 1.03 -5.63
CA ASP A 389 -9.86 2.03 -4.58
C ASP A 389 -11.17 1.90 -3.79
N TYR A 390 -11.06 2.07 -2.46
CA TYR A 390 -12.23 2.25 -1.61
C TYR A 390 -12.66 3.71 -1.60
N ARG A 391 -13.95 3.94 -1.40
CA ARG A 391 -14.52 5.29 -1.27
C ARG A 391 -13.86 6.03 -0.11
N ASN A 392 -13.36 7.24 -0.38
CA ASN A 392 -12.64 8.08 0.58
C ASN A 392 -13.38 9.36 0.94
N TYR A 393 -14.70 9.43 0.68
CA TYR A 393 -15.53 10.60 0.97
C TYR A 393 -16.85 10.20 1.65
N ALA A 394 -17.37 11.11 2.52
CA ALA A 394 -18.70 11.06 3.05
C ALA A 394 -19.55 12.18 2.44
N VAL A 395 -20.83 11.88 2.21
CA VAL A 395 -21.80 12.91 1.80
C VAL A 395 -22.44 13.48 3.07
N ASP A 396 -22.08 14.70 3.44
CA ASP A 396 -22.71 15.43 4.52
C ASP A 396 -23.94 16.18 4.01
N ASN A 397 -25.14 15.73 4.36
CA ASN A 397 -26.39 16.45 4.11
C ASN A 397 -26.56 17.53 5.20
N VAL A 398 -26.00 18.71 4.99
CA VAL A 398 -26.26 19.88 5.82
C VAL A 398 -27.19 20.80 5.01
N ASP A 399 -28.40 21.02 5.49
CA ASP A 399 -29.40 21.96 4.92
C ASP A 399 -29.92 21.65 3.50
N GLY A 400 -29.86 20.38 3.03
CA GLY A 400 -30.46 19.97 1.76
C GLY A 400 -29.58 20.12 0.53
N ASP A 401 -28.40 20.72 0.65
CA ASP A 401 -27.34 20.67 -0.32
C ASP A 401 -26.28 19.68 0.15
N GLY A 402 -26.16 18.53 -0.53
CA GLY A 402 -25.15 17.53 -0.22
C GLY A 402 -23.74 18.06 -0.52
N PHE A 403 -22.93 18.21 0.49
CA PHE A 403 -21.50 18.46 0.33
C PHE A 403 -20.73 17.16 0.48
N GLU A 404 -19.91 16.81 -0.52
CA GLU A 404 -18.92 15.75 -0.40
C GLU A 404 -17.77 16.27 0.49
N ARG A 405 -17.49 15.53 1.57
CA ARG A 405 -16.35 15.78 2.42
C ARG A 405 -15.32 14.69 2.17
N PHE A 406 -14.30 15.03 1.43
CA PHE A 406 -13.15 14.15 1.22
C PHE A 406 -12.33 14.04 2.52
N ILE A 407 -11.83 12.84 2.75
CA ILE A 407 -10.96 12.52 3.89
C ILE A 407 -9.62 12.08 3.29
N ASP A 408 -8.54 12.41 3.98
CA ASP A 408 -7.17 12.03 3.62
C ASP A 408 -6.92 10.53 3.94
N ALA A 409 -7.79 9.66 3.45
CA ALA A 409 -7.67 8.21 3.52
C ALA A 409 -7.50 7.67 2.09
N ASP A 410 -6.43 6.96 1.84
CA ASP A 410 -6.14 6.30 0.56
C ASP A 410 -5.99 4.80 0.80
N LEU A 411 -7.14 4.11 0.93
CA LEU A 411 -7.18 2.68 1.08
C LEU A 411 -7.60 2.01 -0.22
N SER A 412 -6.92 0.93 -0.56
CA SER A 412 -7.21 0.16 -1.76
C SER A 412 -7.12 -1.34 -1.49
N MET A 413 -7.92 -2.11 -2.23
CA MET A 413 -7.66 -3.53 -2.41
C MET A 413 -6.80 -3.73 -3.66
N TYR A 414 -5.78 -4.55 -3.51
CA TYR A 414 -4.96 -5.02 -4.62
C TYR A 414 -5.26 -6.49 -4.86
N LEU A 415 -5.57 -6.84 -6.09
CA LEU A 415 -5.69 -8.22 -6.55
C LEU A 415 -4.46 -8.52 -7.41
N ILE A 416 -3.70 -9.58 -7.06
CA ILE A 416 -2.40 -9.82 -7.68
C ILE A 416 -2.35 -11.28 -8.15
N LYS A 417 -2.14 -11.47 -9.45
CA LYS A 417 -1.83 -12.76 -10.07
C LYS A 417 -0.31 -12.89 -10.14
N ALA A 418 0.24 -13.72 -9.30
CA ALA A 418 1.67 -13.99 -9.19
C ALA A 418 1.89 -15.36 -8.52
N ASP A 419 3.12 -15.85 -8.56
CA ASP A 419 3.47 -17.08 -7.83
C ASP A 419 3.53 -16.85 -6.30
N ASP A 420 3.65 -17.95 -5.56
CA ASP A 420 3.58 -17.97 -4.10
C ASP A 420 4.83 -17.37 -3.43
N THR A 421 5.88 -17.10 -4.20
CA THR A 421 7.16 -16.61 -3.68
C THR A 421 7.25 -15.08 -3.65
N ILE A 422 6.22 -14.39 -4.16
CA ILE A 422 6.22 -12.93 -4.22
C ILE A 422 6.17 -12.30 -2.83
N ASP A 423 6.99 -11.29 -2.60
CA ASP A 423 6.84 -10.38 -1.47
C ASP A 423 5.87 -9.26 -1.88
N VAL A 424 4.63 -9.37 -1.41
CA VAL A 424 3.54 -8.44 -1.79
C VAL A 424 3.78 -7.02 -1.28
N GLN A 425 4.44 -6.85 -0.13
CA GLN A 425 4.79 -5.53 0.40
C GLN A 425 5.82 -4.85 -0.51
N ASN A 426 6.92 -5.55 -0.81
CA ASN A 426 7.97 -5.02 -1.67
C ASN A 426 7.47 -4.79 -3.11
N LEU A 427 6.58 -5.66 -3.62
CA LEU A 427 5.92 -5.43 -4.90
C LEU A 427 5.15 -4.11 -4.87
N LEU A 428 4.25 -3.94 -3.90
CA LEU A 428 3.37 -2.77 -3.83
C LEU A 428 4.13 -1.47 -3.51
N ASP A 429 5.27 -1.55 -2.82
CA ASP A 429 6.15 -0.40 -2.58
C ASP A 429 6.91 0.05 -3.83
N GLY A 430 7.14 -0.85 -4.78
CA GLY A 430 7.89 -0.59 -6.02
C GLY A 430 7.06 -0.53 -7.29
N ALA A 431 5.81 -0.99 -7.29
CA ALA A 431 4.98 -1.04 -8.48
C ALA A 431 4.38 0.33 -8.82
N GLU A 432 4.53 0.75 -10.08
CA GLU A 432 3.85 1.93 -10.62
C GLU A 432 2.54 1.49 -11.30
N PHE A 433 1.42 1.73 -10.62
CA PHE A 433 0.11 1.44 -11.18
C PHE A 433 -0.29 2.54 -12.17
N VAL A 434 -0.59 2.14 -13.40
CA VAL A 434 -1.11 3.04 -14.44
C VAL A 434 -2.62 3.07 -14.37
N TYR A 435 -3.21 4.23 -14.11
CA TYR A 435 -4.66 4.40 -14.05
C TYR A 435 -5.27 4.48 -15.46
N GLY A 436 -6.35 3.76 -15.69
CA GLY A 436 -7.05 3.75 -16.98
C GLY A 436 -8.19 2.74 -17.02
N ASP A 437 -8.92 2.67 -18.13
CA ASP A 437 -10.02 1.72 -18.29
C ASP A 437 -9.50 0.28 -18.28
N VAL A 438 -10.04 -0.51 -17.36
CA VAL A 438 -9.79 -1.95 -17.24
C VAL A 438 -11.12 -2.69 -17.28
N ASN A 439 -11.20 -3.72 -18.12
CA ASN A 439 -12.29 -4.69 -18.09
C ASN A 439 -11.97 -5.70 -16.99
N VAL A 440 -12.71 -5.64 -15.90
CA VAL A 440 -12.45 -6.39 -14.67
C VAL A 440 -13.44 -7.53 -14.50
N SER A 441 -12.91 -8.72 -14.20
CA SER A 441 -13.67 -9.89 -13.79
C SER A 441 -13.11 -10.42 -12.47
N VAL A 442 -13.88 -10.33 -11.39
CA VAL A 442 -13.46 -10.71 -10.04
C VAL A 442 -14.55 -11.54 -9.37
N PRO A 443 -14.21 -12.70 -8.77
CA PRO A 443 -15.20 -13.49 -8.05
C PRO A 443 -15.69 -12.77 -6.78
N LYS A 444 -16.94 -12.98 -6.42
CA LYS A 444 -17.37 -12.78 -5.03
C LYS A 444 -16.70 -13.84 -4.20
N PHE A 445 -16.10 -13.42 -3.08
CA PHE A 445 -15.47 -14.39 -2.20
C PHE A 445 -15.60 -13.99 -0.74
N LYS A 446 -15.50 -14.99 0.11
CA LYS A 446 -15.46 -14.84 1.55
C LYS A 446 -14.32 -15.70 2.09
N VAL A 447 -13.49 -15.12 2.96
CA VAL A 447 -12.45 -15.86 3.66
C VAL A 447 -12.59 -15.62 5.16
N GLU A 448 -12.73 -16.70 5.91
CA GLU A 448 -12.66 -16.70 7.36
C GLU A 448 -11.46 -17.58 7.75
N TYR A 449 -10.47 -16.98 8.39
CA TYR A 449 -9.24 -17.69 8.71
C TYR A 449 -8.85 -17.46 10.16
N GLY A 450 -8.34 -18.50 10.82
CA GLY A 450 -7.84 -18.45 12.18
C GLY A 450 -6.53 -19.19 12.30
N ALA A 451 -5.53 -18.53 12.86
CA ALA A 451 -4.20 -19.08 13.07
C ALA A 451 -3.71 -18.87 14.50
N ALA A 452 -3.06 -19.89 15.05
CA ALA A 452 -2.07 -19.71 16.10
C ALA A 452 -0.75 -19.35 15.41
N LEU A 453 -0.18 -18.21 15.78
CA LEU A 453 1.02 -17.69 15.13
C LEU A 453 2.32 -18.12 15.81
N ASP A 454 2.25 -18.95 16.85
CA ASP A 454 3.36 -19.26 17.76
C ASP A 454 4.56 -19.85 17.03
N ASP A 455 4.35 -20.85 16.19
CA ASP A 455 5.43 -21.48 15.40
C ASP A 455 6.05 -20.51 14.40
N ALA A 456 5.22 -19.70 13.75
CA ALA A 456 5.65 -18.69 12.80
C ALA A 456 6.51 -17.61 13.48
N LEU A 457 6.07 -17.10 14.63
CA LEU A 457 6.78 -16.07 15.38
C LEU A 457 8.11 -16.60 15.94
N GLN A 458 8.15 -17.85 16.41
CA GLN A 458 9.40 -18.48 16.82
C GLN A 458 10.37 -18.69 15.64
N ALA A 459 9.86 -19.03 14.45
CA ALA A 459 10.66 -19.11 13.23
C ALA A 459 11.22 -17.75 12.80
N MET A 460 10.48 -16.65 13.05
CA MET A 460 10.92 -15.26 12.82
C MET A 460 11.90 -14.76 13.88
N GLY A 461 12.24 -15.57 14.90
CA GLY A 461 13.25 -15.25 15.92
C GLY A 461 12.70 -14.86 17.29
N ILE A 462 11.38 -14.76 17.47
CA ILE A 462 10.75 -14.47 18.77
C ILE A 462 10.68 -15.75 19.58
N LYS A 463 11.71 -16.06 20.35
CA LYS A 463 11.84 -17.33 21.11
C LYS A 463 11.81 -17.14 22.60
N THR A 464 12.52 -16.12 23.09
CA THR A 464 12.68 -15.89 24.52
C THR A 464 11.35 -15.59 25.20
N ALA A 465 10.40 -14.93 24.50
CA ALA A 465 9.07 -14.65 25.04
C ALA A 465 8.29 -15.93 25.39
N TYR A 466 8.51 -17.03 24.67
CA TYR A 466 7.88 -18.34 24.88
C TYR A 466 8.64 -19.24 25.86
N ASP A 467 9.88 -18.88 26.23
CA ASP A 467 10.71 -19.67 27.13
C ASP A 467 10.37 -19.36 28.60
N HIS A 468 9.72 -20.29 29.29
CA HIS A 468 9.26 -20.09 30.66
C HIS A 468 10.41 -19.88 31.68
N GLU A 469 11.68 -20.16 31.32
CA GLU A 469 12.84 -19.91 32.17
C GLU A 469 13.54 -18.57 31.88
N LYS A 470 13.34 -18.00 30.69
CA LYS A 470 14.09 -16.83 30.22
C LYS A 470 13.22 -15.59 29.93
N ALA A 471 11.94 -15.80 29.68
CA ALA A 471 11.05 -14.70 29.37
C ALA A 471 11.06 -13.61 30.45
N ASP A 472 11.32 -12.38 30.05
CA ASP A 472 11.24 -11.21 30.93
C ASP A 472 10.07 -10.31 30.52
N LEU A 473 8.90 -10.59 31.09
CA LEU A 473 7.67 -9.81 30.93
C LEU A 473 7.36 -8.97 32.17
N THR A 474 8.38 -8.62 32.95
CA THR A 474 8.25 -7.87 34.22
C THR A 474 7.92 -6.39 34.03
N ALA A 475 7.80 -5.89 32.81
CA ALA A 475 7.20 -4.58 32.55
C ALA A 475 5.68 -4.67 32.33
N MET A 476 5.14 -5.88 32.09
CA MET A 476 3.70 -6.14 31.93
C MET A 476 3.05 -6.58 33.22
N LEU A 477 3.69 -7.47 33.99
CA LEU A 477 3.11 -8.17 35.14
C LEU A 477 4.01 -8.02 36.38
N ASP A 478 3.37 -7.94 37.57
CA ASP A 478 4.08 -7.94 38.84
C ASP A 478 4.50 -9.38 39.23
N PRO A 479 5.80 -9.68 39.25
CA PRO A 479 6.27 -11.03 39.62
C PRO A 479 6.17 -11.32 41.11
N THR A 480 5.77 -10.39 41.96
CA THR A 480 5.79 -10.47 43.41
C THR A 480 4.76 -11.50 43.92
N GLY A 481 5.22 -12.59 44.48
CA GLY A 481 4.35 -13.59 45.13
C GLY A 481 3.78 -14.66 44.19
N LEU A 482 4.30 -14.71 42.95
CA LEU A 482 3.88 -15.76 42.00
C LEU A 482 4.58 -17.08 42.23
N PRO A 483 3.89 -18.23 42.11
CA PRO A 483 4.50 -19.54 42.11
C PRO A 483 5.48 -19.65 40.93
N GLY A 484 6.78 -19.84 41.22
CA GLY A 484 7.82 -19.96 40.18
C GLY A 484 8.38 -18.66 39.62
N GLY A 485 7.75 -17.52 39.86
CA GLY A 485 8.30 -16.15 39.59
C GLY A 485 8.46 -15.75 38.14
N GLN A 486 7.96 -16.53 37.18
CA GLN A 486 8.16 -16.25 35.75
C GLN A 486 6.85 -16.22 34.96
N PHE A 487 6.78 -15.24 34.06
CA PHE A 487 5.72 -15.12 33.07
C PHE A 487 6.31 -15.39 31.68
N PHE A 488 5.54 -15.99 30.85
CA PHE A 488 5.88 -16.23 29.44
C PHE A 488 4.64 -16.08 28.57
N LEU A 489 4.87 -15.84 27.30
CA LEU A 489 3.84 -15.87 26.28
C LEU A 489 3.51 -17.32 25.96
N ASP A 490 2.24 -17.70 26.05
CA ASP A 490 1.80 -19.06 25.73
C ASP A 490 1.29 -19.15 24.30
N THR A 491 0.48 -18.18 23.89
CA THR A 491 -0.07 -18.19 22.52
C THR A 491 -0.40 -16.81 21.98
N VAL A 492 -0.26 -16.66 20.66
CA VAL A 492 -0.77 -15.54 19.86
C VAL A 492 -1.79 -16.07 18.87
N LEU A 493 -3.04 -15.69 19.06
CA LEU A 493 -4.14 -16.11 18.20
C LEU A 493 -4.60 -14.93 17.34
N GLN A 494 -4.65 -15.13 16.03
CA GLN A 494 -5.27 -14.20 15.10
C GLN A 494 -6.47 -14.85 14.42
N LYS A 495 -7.57 -14.12 14.34
CA LYS A 495 -8.71 -14.50 13.51
C LYS A 495 -9.16 -13.32 12.66
N THR A 496 -9.31 -13.57 11.37
CA THR A 496 -9.64 -12.60 10.35
C THR A 496 -10.91 -13.01 9.60
N TYR A 497 -11.64 -12.03 9.14
CA TYR A 497 -12.81 -12.20 8.31
C TYR A 497 -12.82 -11.14 7.21
N ILE A 498 -12.98 -11.56 5.98
CA ILE A 498 -13.16 -10.70 4.82
C ILE A 498 -14.24 -11.27 3.91
N ALA A 499 -15.10 -10.40 3.38
CA ALA A 499 -16.08 -10.76 2.36
C ALA A 499 -16.10 -9.66 1.30
N VAL A 500 -16.02 -10.05 0.05
CA VAL A 500 -15.97 -9.18 -1.14
C VAL A 500 -17.19 -9.43 -1.99
N ASP A 501 -17.92 -8.35 -2.28
CA ASP A 501 -19.10 -8.35 -3.14
C ASP A 501 -19.13 -7.12 -4.07
N GLU A 502 -20.22 -6.94 -4.80
CA GLU A 502 -20.38 -5.87 -5.79
C GLU A 502 -20.24 -4.46 -5.21
N LYS A 503 -20.55 -4.28 -3.93
CA LYS A 503 -20.58 -2.98 -3.24
C LYS A 503 -19.27 -2.63 -2.55
N GLY A 504 -18.46 -3.64 -2.26
CA GLY A 504 -17.22 -3.43 -1.53
C GLY A 504 -16.75 -4.65 -0.78
N THR A 505 -15.94 -4.38 0.24
CA THR A 505 -15.65 -5.36 1.28
C THR A 505 -16.70 -5.19 2.37
N GLU A 506 -17.65 -6.12 2.45
CA GLU A 506 -18.77 -6.15 3.37
C GLU A 506 -19.61 -4.84 3.42
N ALA A 507 -19.87 -4.20 2.28
CA ALA A 507 -20.59 -2.93 2.24
C ALA A 507 -22.10 -3.06 2.46
N ALA A 508 -22.68 -2.11 3.24
CA ALA A 508 -24.12 -1.88 3.29
C ALA A 508 -24.43 -0.67 2.41
N ALA A 509 -25.47 -0.77 1.58
CA ALA A 509 -25.83 0.22 0.58
C ALA A 509 -25.99 1.63 1.17
N VAL A 510 -25.21 2.58 0.67
CA VAL A 510 -25.55 4.00 0.65
C VAL A 510 -25.51 4.43 -0.82
N THR A 511 -26.67 4.45 -1.46
CA THR A 511 -26.79 4.84 -2.86
C THR A 511 -26.69 6.36 -2.97
N ALA A 512 -25.61 6.87 -3.53
CA ALA A 512 -25.55 8.21 -4.09
C ALA A 512 -25.03 8.09 -5.50
N ALA A 513 -25.94 7.98 -6.47
CA ALA A 513 -25.60 8.13 -7.88
C ALA A 513 -25.41 9.63 -8.19
N MET A 514 -24.21 10.02 -8.60
CA MET A 514 -23.99 11.33 -9.22
C MET A 514 -23.55 11.13 -10.66
N ASP A 515 -24.45 11.39 -11.59
CA ASP A 515 -24.14 11.57 -13.00
C ASP A 515 -23.38 12.89 -13.20
N GLY A 516 -22.07 12.84 -13.23
CA GLY A 516 -21.21 13.94 -13.66
C GLY A 516 -21.12 13.99 -15.17
N ALA A 517 -21.99 14.77 -15.85
CA ALA A 517 -21.85 15.06 -17.27
C ALA A 517 -20.64 15.97 -17.51
N GLY A 518 -19.46 15.40 -17.60
CA GLY A 518 -18.26 16.03 -18.15
C GLY A 518 -18.29 15.94 -19.68
N ALA A 519 -17.99 17.05 -20.37
CA ALA A 519 -17.84 17.07 -21.82
C ALA A 519 -16.74 16.07 -22.22
N ALA A 520 -17.10 15.05 -23.00
CA ALA A 520 -16.19 14.04 -23.47
C ALA A 520 -15.04 14.67 -24.27
N PRO A 521 -13.77 14.44 -23.92
CA PRO A 521 -12.64 14.74 -24.78
C PRO A 521 -12.74 13.93 -26.08
N PRO A 522 -12.09 14.37 -27.18
CA PRO A 522 -12.15 13.65 -28.46
C PRO A 522 -11.68 12.20 -28.24
N SER A 523 -12.54 11.25 -28.65
CA SER A 523 -12.37 9.81 -28.43
C SER A 523 -11.05 9.33 -29.05
N ARG A 524 -10.08 9.06 -28.18
CA ARG A 524 -8.99 8.15 -28.52
C ARG A 524 -9.54 6.72 -28.44
N PRO A 525 -9.04 5.78 -29.24
CA PRO A 525 -9.20 4.38 -28.90
C PRO A 525 -8.55 4.21 -27.50
N GLN A 526 -9.36 3.99 -26.48
CA GLN A 526 -8.84 3.64 -25.16
C GLN A 526 -8.32 2.22 -25.24
N LEU A 527 -7.08 1.99 -24.79
CA LEU A 527 -6.65 0.64 -24.50
C LEU A 527 -7.40 0.22 -23.24
N VAL A 528 -8.45 -0.56 -23.43
CA VAL A 528 -9.11 -1.25 -22.33
C VAL A 528 -8.23 -2.45 -22.00
N ARG A 529 -7.60 -2.43 -20.83
CA ARG A 529 -6.86 -3.59 -20.30
C ARG A 529 -7.86 -4.62 -19.80
N GLU A 530 -7.41 -5.86 -19.67
CA GLU A 530 -8.22 -6.93 -19.10
C GLU A 530 -7.54 -7.44 -17.82
N PHE A 531 -8.33 -7.63 -16.77
CA PHE A 531 -7.91 -8.32 -15.55
C PHE A 531 -8.97 -9.31 -15.15
N THR A 532 -8.63 -10.61 -15.16
CA THR A 532 -9.55 -11.68 -14.79
C THR A 532 -8.95 -12.53 -13.68
N ALA A 533 -9.61 -12.54 -12.53
CA ALA A 533 -9.26 -13.36 -11.38
C ALA A 533 -9.99 -14.72 -11.43
N ASP A 534 -9.64 -15.55 -12.40
CA ASP A 534 -10.23 -16.87 -12.70
C ASP A 534 -9.37 -18.05 -12.24
N SER A 535 -8.32 -17.76 -11.50
CA SER A 535 -7.32 -18.71 -10.96
C SER A 535 -6.72 -18.12 -9.68
N PRO A 536 -5.92 -18.85 -8.90
CA PRO A 536 -5.40 -18.38 -7.61
C PRO A 536 -4.78 -16.98 -7.68
N PHE A 537 -5.20 -16.10 -6.77
CA PHE A 537 -4.73 -14.74 -6.69
C PHE A 537 -4.51 -14.31 -5.24
N TRP A 538 -3.60 -13.37 -5.06
CA TRP A 538 -3.42 -12.64 -3.80
C TRP A 538 -4.42 -11.50 -3.73
N PHE A 539 -4.93 -11.23 -2.54
CA PHE A 539 -5.66 -10.01 -2.23
C PHE A 539 -5.01 -9.30 -1.04
N VAL A 540 -4.87 -7.99 -1.15
CA VAL A 540 -4.21 -7.16 -0.15
C VAL A 540 -5.04 -5.90 0.09
N ILE A 541 -5.31 -5.57 1.35
CA ILE A 541 -5.87 -4.26 1.71
C ILE A 541 -4.75 -3.43 2.30
N ARG A 542 -4.48 -2.27 1.68
CA ARG A 542 -3.37 -1.39 2.01
C ARG A 542 -3.82 0.04 2.23
N ASP A 543 -3.21 0.72 3.21
CA ASP A 543 -3.21 2.17 3.29
C ASP A 543 -2.03 2.72 2.47
N ASN A 544 -2.32 3.42 1.37
CA ASN A 544 -1.30 3.93 0.45
C ASN A 544 -0.56 5.15 1.02
N ASN A 545 -1.11 5.83 2.04
CA ASN A 545 -0.46 6.96 2.69
C ASN A 545 0.77 6.55 3.53
N ASN A 546 0.74 5.37 4.13
CA ASN A 546 1.80 4.89 5.03
C ASN A 546 2.38 3.52 4.65
N GLY A 547 1.77 2.82 3.68
CA GLY A 547 2.21 1.52 3.20
C GLY A 547 1.81 0.33 4.09
N GLU A 548 1.02 0.53 5.14
CA GLU A 548 0.62 -0.55 6.05
C GLU A 548 -0.34 -1.53 5.37
N LEU A 549 -0.06 -2.84 5.53
CA LEU A 549 -0.92 -3.91 5.03
C LEU A 549 -1.89 -4.34 6.12
N PHE A 550 -3.16 -4.00 5.94
CA PHE A 550 -4.22 -4.41 6.87
C PHE A 550 -4.60 -5.87 6.70
N PHE A 551 -4.64 -6.33 5.45
CA PHE A 551 -4.89 -7.73 5.12
C PHE A 551 -3.96 -8.17 4.00
N VAL A 552 -3.47 -9.38 4.12
CA VAL A 552 -2.83 -10.14 3.06
C VAL A 552 -3.48 -11.49 3.04
N GLY A 553 -3.94 -11.94 1.91
CA GLY A 553 -4.58 -13.24 1.78
C GLY A 553 -4.46 -13.82 0.39
N ARG A 554 -4.89 -15.05 0.27
CA ARG A 554 -4.91 -15.78 -0.98
C ARG A 554 -6.26 -16.47 -1.16
N TYR A 555 -6.81 -16.36 -2.34
CA TYR A 555 -7.97 -17.10 -2.77
C TYR A 555 -7.51 -18.14 -3.79
N GLU A 556 -7.56 -19.40 -3.41
CA GLU A 556 -6.98 -20.52 -4.16
C GLU A 556 -8.02 -21.48 -4.71
N ASN A 557 -9.17 -21.57 -4.06
CA ASN A 557 -10.18 -22.56 -4.40
C ASN A 557 -11.57 -21.93 -4.40
N ALA A 558 -12.37 -22.25 -5.39
CA ALA A 558 -13.79 -21.90 -5.43
C ALA A 558 -14.54 -22.55 -4.27
N GLU A 559 -15.39 -21.77 -3.55
CA GLU A 559 -16.23 -22.25 -2.45
C GLU A 559 -17.69 -22.44 -2.88
#